data_da91ccbb38e4ad7745f41429f28461c5
#
_entry.id   da91ccbb38e4ad7745f41429f28461c5
#
_cell.length_a   1.000
_cell.length_b   1.000
_cell.length_c   1.000
_cell.angle_alpha   90.00
_cell.angle_beta   90.00
_cell.angle_gamma   90.00
#
_symmetry.space_group_name_H-M   'P 1'
#
loop_
_entity.id
_entity.type
_entity.pdbx_description
1 polymer ?
#
loop_
_entity_poly.entity_id
_entity_poly.type
_entity_poly.pdbx_seq_one_letter_code
_entity_poly.pdbx_strand_id
1 'polypeptide(L)'
;MFDLIVIVHVPKAEDVTPVADALARMRPLCLAEDGCVSWEAYHSHEDPARFVLVERWASRGHWEAHDAGEAIQKIYLPEIMPRIEREVHPSAPVRPRGR
;
A
#
# COMPACT_ATOMS: atom_id res chain seq x y z
N MET A 1 1.96 -16.62 -5.06
CA MET A 1 1.69 -15.16 -5.02
C MET A 1 1.10 -14.77 -3.70
N PHE A 2 1.44 -13.61 -3.24
CA PHE A 2 0.94 -13.07 -2.00
C PHE A 2 0.31 -11.70 -2.29
N ASP A 3 -0.96 -11.55 -1.96
CA ASP A 3 -1.70 -10.31 -2.21
C ASP A 3 -1.94 -9.56 -0.91
N LEU A 4 -1.86 -8.24 -0.96
CA LEU A 4 -2.10 -7.38 0.17
C LEU A 4 -3.06 -6.27 -0.21
N ILE A 5 -4.09 -6.09 0.62
CA ILE A 5 -5.01 -4.97 0.49
C ILE A 5 -4.87 -4.13 1.75
N VAL A 6 -4.61 -2.84 1.60
CA VAL A 6 -4.52 -1.91 2.72
C VAL A 6 -5.57 -0.83 2.53
N ILE A 7 -6.44 -0.68 3.51
CA ILE A 7 -7.45 0.38 3.50
C ILE A 7 -6.94 1.49 4.40
N VAL A 8 -6.80 2.68 3.83
CA VAL A 8 -6.21 3.84 4.49
C VAL A 8 -7.27 4.91 4.70
N HIS A 9 -7.35 5.44 5.90
CA HIS A 9 -8.19 6.59 6.23
C HIS A 9 -7.30 7.73 6.71
N VAL A 10 -7.51 8.94 6.16
CA VAL A 10 -6.79 10.16 6.54
C VAL A 10 -7.73 11.04 7.34
N PRO A 11 -7.58 11.11 8.69
CA PRO A 11 -8.55 11.83 9.52
C PRO A 11 -8.59 13.35 9.29
N LYS A 12 -7.48 13.96 8.87
CA LYS A 12 -7.39 15.41 8.70
C LYS A 12 -7.38 15.78 7.22
N ALA A 13 -8.30 16.63 6.79
CA ALA A 13 -8.41 17.03 5.40
C ALA A 13 -7.11 17.60 4.84
N GLU A 14 -6.36 18.35 5.65
CA GLU A 14 -5.08 18.95 5.22
C GLU A 14 -4.00 17.91 4.97
N ASP A 15 -4.15 16.69 5.46
CA ASP A 15 -3.17 15.63 5.27
C ASP A 15 -3.42 14.82 3.98
N VAL A 16 -4.57 14.99 3.33
CA VAL A 16 -4.94 14.18 2.16
C VAL A 16 -3.94 14.36 1.01
N THR A 17 -3.65 15.58 0.62
CA THR A 17 -2.70 15.85 -0.47
C THR A 17 -1.28 15.39 -0.12
N PRO A 18 -0.72 15.70 1.08
CA PRO A 18 0.58 15.14 1.46
C PRO A 18 0.63 13.61 1.43
N VAL A 19 -0.42 12.93 1.87
CA VAL A 19 -0.47 11.46 1.80
C VAL A 19 -0.50 10.98 0.35
N ALA A 20 -1.32 11.59 -0.50
CA ALA A 20 -1.39 11.23 -1.92
C ALA A 20 -0.02 11.41 -2.60
N ASP A 21 0.65 12.52 -2.34
CA ASP A 21 1.97 12.81 -2.93
C ASP A 21 3.01 11.79 -2.44
N ALA A 22 2.99 11.44 -1.16
CA ALA A 22 3.90 10.47 -0.60
C ALA A 22 3.67 9.07 -1.18
N LEU A 23 2.42 8.65 -1.32
CA LEU A 23 2.08 7.36 -1.95
C LEU A 23 2.57 7.32 -3.40
N ALA A 24 2.40 8.42 -4.14
CA ALA A 24 2.88 8.49 -5.52
C ALA A 24 4.40 8.33 -5.60
N ARG A 25 5.14 8.92 -4.66
CA ARG A 25 6.61 8.79 -4.62
C ARG A 25 7.06 7.39 -4.22
N MET A 26 6.25 6.67 -3.43
CA MET A 26 6.56 5.29 -3.05
C MET A 26 6.52 4.33 -4.25
N ARG A 27 5.60 4.56 -5.19
CA ARG A 27 5.31 3.58 -6.23
C ARG A 27 6.54 3.10 -7.00
N PRO A 28 7.39 3.98 -7.58
CA PRO A 28 8.56 3.48 -8.31
C PRO A 28 9.56 2.73 -7.41
N LEU A 29 9.68 3.13 -6.15
CA LEU A 29 10.56 2.45 -5.20
C LEU A 29 10.03 1.05 -4.87
N CYS A 30 8.72 0.93 -4.64
CA CYS A 30 8.09 -0.36 -4.35
C CYS A 30 8.22 -1.30 -5.56
N LEU A 31 7.96 -0.80 -6.77
CA LEU A 31 8.03 -1.62 -7.98
C LEU A 31 9.46 -2.13 -8.26
N ALA A 32 10.47 -1.42 -7.77
CA ALA A 32 11.87 -1.83 -7.93
C ALA A 32 12.32 -2.85 -6.89
N GLU A 33 11.52 -3.12 -5.85
CA GLU A 33 11.89 -4.08 -4.81
C GLU A 33 11.81 -5.51 -5.32
N ASP A 34 12.71 -6.35 -4.81
CA ASP A 34 12.73 -7.76 -5.17
C ASP A 34 11.40 -8.42 -4.79
N GLY A 35 10.82 -9.14 -5.74
CA GLY A 35 9.56 -9.85 -5.53
C GLY A 35 8.31 -9.01 -5.62
N CYS A 36 8.41 -7.70 -5.86
CA CYS A 36 7.23 -6.87 -6.09
C CYS A 36 6.69 -7.12 -7.50
N VAL A 37 5.51 -7.72 -7.58
CA VAL A 37 4.85 -8.00 -8.85
C VAL A 37 4.02 -6.81 -9.31
N SER A 38 3.28 -6.20 -8.37
CA SER A 38 2.52 -4.97 -8.63
C SER A 38 2.30 -4.22 -7.33
N TRP A 39 2.17 -2.92 -7.44
CA TRP A 39 1.90 -2.05 -6.31
C TRP A 39 1.12 -0.84 -6.82
N GLU A 40 -0.12 -0.67 -6.35
CA GLU A 40 -0.98 0.44 -6.77
C GLU A 40 -1.63 1.07 -5.55
N ALA A 41 -1.70 2.39 -5.56
CA ALA A 41 -2.48 3.15 -4.60
C ALA A 41 -3.63 3.82 -5.34
N TYR A 42 -4.83 3.67 -4.79
CA TYR A 42 -6.04 4.26 -5.36
C TYR A 42 -6.60 5.28 -4.38
N HIS A 43 -7.04 6.41 -4.91
CA HIS A 43 -7.75 7.43 -4.13
C HIS A 43 -9.24 7.30 -4.43
N SER A 44 -10.07 7.14 -3.40
CA SER A 44 -11.51 6.95 -3.58
C SER A 44 -12.15 8.21 -4.20
N HIS A 45 -13.03 8.02 -5.18
CA HIS A 45 -13.84 9.11 -5.70
C HIS A 45 -14.98 9.50 -4.75
N GLU A 46 -15.45 8.53 -3.94
CA GLU A 46 -16.60 8.75 -3.05
C GLU A 46 -16.20 9.35 -1.70
N ASP A 47 -14.98 9.01 -1.23
CA ASP A 47 -14.51 9.44 0.09
C ASP A 47 -13.10 10.02 -0.06
N PRO A 48 -12.95 11.35 -0.06
CA PRO A 48 -11.64 11.99 -0.23
C PRO A 48 -10.60 11.60 0.83
N ALA A 49 -11.05 11.11 1.99
CA ALA A 49 -10.15 10.68 3.05
C ALA A 49 -9.67 9.24 2.89
N ARG A 50 -10.12 8.52 1.85
CA ARG A 50 -9.84 7.10 1.70
C ARG A 50 -8.90 6.82 0.55
N PHE A 51 -7.87 6.00 0.86
CA PHE A 51 -6.99 5.40 -0.14
C PHE A 51 -7.05 3.89 0.01
N VAL A 52 -6.83 3.17 -1.07
CA VAL A 52 -6.73 1.70 -1.05
C VAL A 52 -5.45 1.32 -1.74
N LEU A 53 -4.61 0.54 -1.05
CA LEU A 53 -3.37 0.01 -1.62
C LEU A 53 -3.63 -1.42 -2.03
N VAL A 54 -3.25 -1.77 -3.25
CA VAL A 54 -3.37 -3.13 -3.77
C VAL A 54 -1.99 -3.57 -4.21
N GLU A 55 -1.45 -4.59 -3.53
CA GLU A 55 -0.08 -5.02 -3.72
C GLU A 55 -0.05 -6.50 -4.04
N ARG A 56 0.85 -6.89 -4.91
CA ARG A 56 1.10 -8.31 -5.20
C ARG A 56 2.59 -8.57 -5.10
N TRP A 57 2.95 -9.57 -4.32
CA TRP A 57 4.33 -9.96 -4.07
C TRP A 57 4.53 -11.43 -4.48
N ALA A 58 5.75 -11.78 -4.88
CA ALA A 58 6.07 -13.14 -5.27
C ALA A 58 5.84 -14.14 -4.14
N SER A 59 6.06 -13.70 -2.88
CA SER A 59 5.83 -14.51 -1.69
C SER A 59 5.59 -13.62 -0.48
N ARG A 60 5.08 -14.21 0.59
CA ARG A 60 4.94 -13.52 1.88
C ARG A 60 6.29 -12.99 2.38
N GLY A 61 7.36 -13.77 2.19
CA GLY A 61 8.69 -13.35 2.62
C GLY A 61 9.17 -12.09 1.90
N HIS A 62 8.84 -11.93 0.61
CA HIS A 62 9.16 -10.72 -0.12
C HIS A 62 8.39 -9.51 0.44
N TRP A 63 7.11 -9.70 0.77
CA TRP A 63 6.35 -8.65 1.43
C TRP A 63 6.94 -8.29 2.79
N GLU A 64 7.32 -9.28 3.59
CA GLU A 64 7.92 -9.01 4.90
C GLU A 64 9.23 -8.23 4.75
N ALA A 65 10.05 -8.58 3.76
CA ALA A 65 11.30 -7.86 3.47
C ALA A 65 11.07 -6.41 3.03
N HIS A 66 9.91 -6.10 2.45
CA HIS A 66 9.51 -4.75 2.06
C HIS A 66 9.58 -3.76 3.22
N ASP A 67 9.30 -4.20 4.45
CA ASP A 67 9.35 -3.33 5.63
C ASP A 67 10.73 -2.70 5.85
N ALA A 68 11.80 -3.35 5.44
CA ALA A 68 13.16 -2.82 5.57
C ALA A 68 13.57 -1.97 4.38
N GLY A 69 12.73 -1.86 3.35
CA GLY A 69 13.05 -1.15 2.11
C GLY A 69 12.94 0.35 2.25
N GLU A 70 13.48 1.05 1.26
CA GLU A 70 13.54 2.51 1.24
C GLU A 70 12.16 3.14 1.24
N ALA A 71 11.21 2.58 0.48
CA ALA A 71 9.85 3.13 0.42
C ALA A 71 9.22 3.19 1.80
N ILE A 72 9.31 2.12 2.56
CA ILE A 72 8.73 2.08 3.91
C ILE A 72 9.54 2.96 4.87
N GLN A 73 10.85 2.78 4.90
CA GLN A 73 11.69 3.45 5.91
C GLN A 73 11.79 4.96 5.72
N LYS A 74 11.87 5.42 4.47
CA LYS A 74 12.11 6.83 4.18
C LYS A 74 10.87 7.64 3.83
N ILE A 75 9.78 6.97 3.41
CA ILE A 75 8.56 7.68 3.01
C ILE A 75 7.39 7.27 3.89
N TYR A 76 7.06 5.98 3.94
CA TYR A 76 5.83 5.52 4.58
C TYR A 76 5.82 5.81 6.08
N LEU A 77 6.86 5.39 6.79
CA LEU A 77 6.90 5.56 8.24
C LEU A 77 6.95 7.04 8.65
N PRO A 78 7.81 7.89 8.04
CA PRO A 78 7.88 9.29 8.49
C PRO A 78 6.78 10.18 7.95
N GLU A 79 6.27 9.93 6.73
CA GLU A 79 5.36 10.88 6.08
C GLU A 79 3.91 10.42 6.04
N ILE A 80 3.63 9.13 6.08
CA ILE A 80 2.28 8.61 5.91
C ILE A 80 1.71 8.10 7.22
N MET A 81 2.41 7.21 7.91
CA MET A 81 1.90 6.58 9.13
C MET A 81 1.39 7.58 10.19
N PRO A 82 2.07 8.73 10.43
CA PRO A 82 1.58 9.68 11.44
C PRO A 82 0.26 10.35 11.07
N ARG A 83 -0.18 10.24 9.80
CA ARG A 83 -1.34 10.95 9.26
C ARG A 83 -2.52 10.06 8.96
N ILE A 84 -2.40 8.75 9.23
CA ILE A 84 -3.43 7.79 8.78
C ILE A 84 -3.84 6.84 9.88
N GLU A 85 -5.01 6.24 9.66
CA GLU A 85 -5.44 4.99 10.27
C GLU A 85 -5.55 3.97 9.15
N ARG A 86 -5.30 2.69 9.44
CA ARG A 86 -5.29 1.70 8.37
C ARG A 86 -5.74 0.32 8.83
N GLU A 87 -6.22 -0.44 7.86
CA GLU A 87 -6.48 -1.87 7.99
C GLU A 87 -5.60 -2.59 6.98
N VAL A 88 -4.89 -3.60 7.42
CA VAL A 88 -3.98 -4.38 6.58
C VAL A 88 -4.56 -5.79 6.42
N HIS A 89 -4.83 -6.18 5.18
CA HIS A 89 -5.47 -7.44 4.86
C HIS A 89 -4.59 -8.28 3.93
N PRO A 90 -3.74 -9.16 4.47
CA PRO A 90 -3.17 -10.23 3.64
C PRO A 90 -4.32 -11.03 3.02
N SER A 91 -4.27 -11.25 1.72
CA SER A 91 -5.45 -11.67 0.96
C SER A 91 -5.07 -12.67 -0.12
N ALA A 92 -6.09 -13.27 -0.70
CA ALA A 92 -5.96 -14.09 -1.90
C ALA A 92 -7.18 -13.83 -2.78
N PRO A 93 -7.03 -13.90 -4.11
CA PRO A 93 -8.19 -13.76 -4.99
C PRO A 93 -9.20 -14.87 -4.73
N VAL A 94 -10.47 -14.50 -4.74
CA VAL A 94 -11.54 -15.50 -4.66
C VAL A 94 -11.77 -16.04 -6.06
N ARG A 95 -11.64 -17.35 -6.22
CA ARG A 95 -11.74 -18.03 -7.51
C ARG A 95 -12.74 -19.18 -7.43
N PRO A 96 -13.35 -19.56 -8.55
CA PRO A 96 -14.15 -20.78 -8.59
C PRO A 96 -13.29 -21.99 -8.22
N ARG A 97 -13.89 -22.94 -7.52
CA ARG A 97 -13.20 -24.15 -7.07
C ARG A 97 -13.16 -25.18 -8.21
N GLY A 98 -12.18 -26.09 -8.14
CA GLY A 98 -12.11 -27.24 -9.01
C GLY A 98 -11.62 -26.93 -10.43
N ARG A 99 -10.86 -25.88 -10.63
CA ARG A 99 -10.42 -25.47 -11.97
C ARG A 99 -8.91 -25.33 -12.05
#